data_4d7ba27c183754cf64c19cb4cb880961
#
_entry.id   4d7ba27c183754cf64c19cb4cb880961
#
_cell.length_a   1.000
_cell.length_b   1.000
_cell.length_c   1.000
_cell.angle_alpha   90.00
_cell.angle_beta   90.00
_cell.angle_gamma   90.00
#
_symmetry.space_group_name_H-M   'P 1'
#
loop_
_entity.id
_entity.type
_entity.pdbx_description
1 polymer ?
#
loop_
_entity_poly.entity_id
_entity_poly.type
_entity_poly.pdbx_seq_one_letter_code
_entity_poly.pdbx_strand_id
1 'polypeptide(L)'
;MIEIKNVVKEFDGFRALNDLTMTVPTGSVYGLVGPNGAGKSTIIRHITGIYKQDRGDVLVDGQPVFENPAVKSRIAYIPDDIFYFSNATIKETADFYRSIYPDFDEERFGKLGEIFRLDPKRQMRRLSKGMQKQAAFWIAVSLRPEILVLDEPVDGLDPVMRRQIWSIIMADVAENGTTVLVSSHNLRELEDVCDHVGIMNRGRILIERSLSELQGNVSKVQLALPDGGVLPEGLDILHQSGTGRLKTLIVRGDTESVNETLSRANPLFVATVPLTLEEIFIYELGGANYEVKDIIL
;
A
#
# COMPACT_ATOMS: atom_id res chain seq x y z
N MET A 1 11.73 -9.08 6.70
CA MET A 1 12.05 -7.67 6.32
C MET A 1 12.58 -7.62 4.90
N ILE A 2 12.09 -6.67 4.07
CA ILE A 2 12.62 -6.44 2.72
C ILE A 2 13.46 -5.16 2.78
N GLU A 3 14.68 -5.21 2.29
CA GLU A 3 15.62 -4.08 2.26
C GLU A 3 16.09 -3.81 0.83
N ILE A 4 15.92 -2.60 0.38
CA ILE A 4 16.39 -2.09 -0.89
C ILE A 4 17.44 -1.02 -0.60
N LYS A 5 18.68 -1.21 -1.07
CA LYS A 5 19.81 -0.32 -0.76
C LYS A 5 20.44 0.23 -2.04
N ASN A 6 20.22 1.51 -2.31
CA ASN A 6 20.82 2.26 -3.42
C ASN A 6 20.67 1.58 -4.78
N VAL A 7 19.49 1.00 -5.05
CA VAL A 7 19.24 0.24 -6.27
C VAL A 7 19.14 1.14 -7.49
N VAL A 8 19.90 0.78 -8.52
CA VAL A 8 19.85 1.39 -9.85
C VAL A 8 19.47 0.34 -10.86
N LYS A 9 18.57 0.70 -11.79
CA LYS A 9 18.21 -0.10 -12.96
C LYS A 9 18.01 0.77 -14.19
N GLU A 10 18.71 0.42 -15.25
CA GLU A 10 18.59 1.06 -16.56
C GLU A 10 18.07 0.08 -17.61
N PHE A 11 17.25 0.57 -18.53
CA PHE A 11 16.79 -0.14 -19.72
C PHE A 11 17.01 0.78 -20.92
N ASP A 12 17.84 0.37 -21.86
CA ASP A 12 18.10 1.11 -23.11
C ASP A 12 18.40 2.61 -22.90
N GLY A 13 19.18 2.93 -21.86
CA GLY A 13 19.53 4.31 -21.48
C GLY A 13 18.50 5.06 -20.65
N PHE A 14 17.34 4.46 -20.38
CA PHE A 14 16.33 4.99 -19.46
C PHE A 14 16.55 4.44 -18.05
N ARG A 15 16.78 5.32 -17.09
CA ARG A 15 16.95 4.94 -15.68
C ARG A 15 15.62 4.78 -14.99
N ALA A 16 15.14 3.54 -14.88
CA ALA A 16 13.87 3.20 -14.26
C ALA A 16 13.91 3.22 -12.73
N LEU A 17 15.04 2.85 -12.12
CA LEU A 17 15.32 3.00 -10.69
C LEU A 17 16.60 3.82 -10.53
N ASN A 18 16.55 4.83 -9.66
CA ASN A 18 17.58 5.84 -9.54
C ASN A 18 18.00 6.03 -8.08
N ASP A 19 18.94 5.20 -7.64
CA ASP A 19 19.46 5.20 -6.27
C ASP A 19 18.34 5.00 -5.23
N LEU A 20 17.46 4.02 -5.51
CA LEU A 20 16.28 3.75 -4.71
C LEU A 20 16.65 3.03 -3.44
N THR A 21 16.22 3.57 -2.31
CA THR A 21 16.37 2.96 -0.98
C THR A 21 15.01 2.95 -0.32
N MET A 22 14.59 1.79 0.22
CA MET A 22 13.35 1.61 0.98
C MET A 22 13.43 0.38 1.87
N THR A 23 12.61 0.33 2.91
CA THR A 23 12.55 -0.79 3.84
C THR A 23 11.11 -1.17 4.14
N VAL A 24 10.76 -2.45 3.92
CA VAL A 24 9.45 -3.00 4.31
C VAL A 24 9.63 -3.78 5.60
N PRO A 25 9.06 -3.33 6.73
CA PRO A 25 9.15 -4.03 8.00
C PRO A 25 8.47 -5.40 7.94
N THR A 26 8.97 -6.36 8.72
CA THR A 26 8.34 -7.67 8.84
C THR A 26 6.96 -7.57 9.48
N GLY A 27 5.98 -8.31 8.95
CA GLY A 27 4.61 -8.33 9.48
C GLY A 27 3.84 -7.04 9.27
N SER A 28 4.28 -6.18 8.35
CA SER A 28 3.61 -4.93 8.01
C SER A 28 2.90 -4.99 6.66
N VAL A 29 1.95 -4.09 6.47
CA VAL A 29 1.36 -3.78 5.16
C VAL A 29 1.95 -2.47 4.65
N TYR A 30 2.85 -2.58 3.69
CA TYR A 30 3.54 -1.43 3.10
C TYR A 30 2.90 -1.04 1.77
N GLY A 31 2.39 0.18 1.69
CA GLY A 31 1.84 0.79 0.48
C GLY A 31 2.91 1.52 -0.32
N LEU A 32 3.19 1.08 -1.54
CA LEU A 32 4.06 1.76 -2.49
C LEU A 32 3.22 2.57 -3.48
N VAL A 33 3.16 3.88 -3.28
CA VAL A 33 2.30 4.79 -4.06
C VAL A 33 3.12 5.61 -5.04
N GLY A 34 2.55 5.88 -6.20
CA GLY A 34 3.18 6.76 -7.20
C GLY A 34 2.48 6.70 -8.55
N PRO A 35 2.70 7.70 -9.40
CA PRO A 35 2.07 7.76 -10.73
C PRO A 35 2.53 6.61 -11.62
N ASN A 36 1.82 6.43 -12.73
CA ASN A 36 2.25 5.48 -13.76
C ASN A 36 3.63 5.89 -14.29
N GLY A 37 4.52 4.90 -14.42
CA GLY A 37 5.92 5.14 -14.81
C GLY A 37 6.84 5.58 -13.66
N ALA A 38 6.38 5.67 -12.41
CA ALA A 38 7.23 5.99 -11.27
C ALA A 38 8.33 4.94 -11.00
N GLY A 39 8.13 3.68 -11.45
CA GLY A 39 9.06 2.57 -11.25
C GLY A 39 8.55 1.50 -10.28
N LYS A 40 7.28 1.58 -9.82
CA LYS A 40 6.67 0.64 -8.86
C LYS A 40 6.80 -0.82 -9.31
N SER A 41 6.26 -1.17 -10.48
CA SER A 41 6.35 -2.55 -11.00
C SER A 41 7.81 -2.96 -11.28
N THR A 42 8.70 -2.01 -11.56
CA THR A 42 10.12 -2.30 -11.77
C THR A 42 10.76 -2.76 -10.46
N ILE A 43 10.59 -2.02 -9.35
CA ILE A 43 11.15 -2.45 -8.06
C ILE A 43 10.49 -3.73 -7.55
N ILE A 44 9.19 -3.91 -7.74
CA ILE A 44 8.49 -5.16 -7.41
C ILE A 44 9.13 -6.36 -8.12
N ARG A 45 9.46 -6.23 -9.41
CA ARG A 45 10.14 -7.31 -10.16
C ARG A 45 11.56 -7.60 -9.68
N HIS A 46 12.23 -6.65 -9.01
CA HIS A 46 13.51 -6.93 -8.33
C HIS A 46 13.27 -7.66 -7.00
N ILE A 47 12.29 -7.23 -6.21
CA ILE A 47 11.91 -7.87 -4.94
C ILE A 47 11.46 -9.32 -5.15
N THR A 48 10.80 -9.59 -6.29
CA THR A 48 10.40 -10.96 -6.66
C THR A 48 11.49 -11.74 -7.41
N GLY A 49 12.67 -11.13 -7.60
CA GLY A 49 13.82 -11.76 -8.26
C GLY A 49 13.63 -12.05 -9.74
N ILE A 50 12.70 -11.34 -10.42
CA ILE A 50 12.52 -11.40 -11.87
C ILE A 50 13.62 -10.60 -12.57
N TYR A 51 13.96 -9.42 -12.03
CA TYR A 51 15.02 -8.58 -12.55
C TYR A 51 16.22 -8.57 -11.62
N LYS A 52 17.42 -8.49 -12.22
CA LYS A 52 18.66 -8.17 -11.54
C LYS A 52 18.92 -6.67 -11.62
N GLN A 53 19.27 -6.07 -10.51
CA GLN A 53 19.71 -4.67 -10.44
C GLN A 53 21.08 -4.48 -11.08
N ASP A 54 21.35 -3.28 -11.58
CA ASP A 54 22.65 -2.91 -12.14
C ASP A 54 23.62 -2.46 -11.03
N ARG A 55 23.07 -1.88 -9.94
CA ARG A 55 23.80 -1.51 -8.70
C ARG A 55 22.88 -1.63 -7.49
N GLY A 56 23.52 -1.68 -6.31
CA GLY A 56 22.83 -1.76 -5.04
C GLY A 56 22.37 -3.17 -4.71
N ASP A 57 21.61 -3.31 -3.62
CA ASP A 57 21.20 -4.59 -3.08
C ASP A 57 19.68 -4.67 -2.90
N VAL A 58 19.12 -5.85 -3.18
CA VAL A 58 17.73 -6.22 -2.88
C VAL A 58 17.77 -7.47 -2.02
N LEU A 59 17.40 -7.30 -0.76
CA LEU A 59 17.56 -8.32 0.26
C LEU A 59 16.22 -8.64 0.93
N VAL A 60 16.05 -9.90 1.30
CA VAL A 60 15.01 -10.38 2.22
C VAL A 60 15.70 -11.03 3.40
N ASP A 61 15.47 -10.50 4.60
CA ASP A 61 16.13 -10.91 5.85
C ASP A 61 17.66 -11.01 5.69
N GLY A 62 18.25 -10.00 5.03
CA GLY A 62 19.68 -9.90 4.77
C GLY A 62 20.20 -10.80 3.65
N GLN A 63 19.35 -11.60 3.00
CA GLN A 63 19.74 -12.50 1.91
C GLN A 63 19.36 -11.91 0.54
N PRO A 64 20.25 -11.99 -0.48
CA PRO A 64 19.92 -11.52 -1.82
C PRO A 64 18.80 -12.36 -2.44
N VAL A 65 17.90 -11.69 -3.17
CA VAL A 65 16.72 -12.32 -3.77
C VAL A 65 17.02 -12.91 -5.14
N PHE A 66 17.85 -12.22 -5.95
CA PHE A 66 18.12 -12.66 -7.32
C PHE A 66 18.88 -14.00 -7.32
N GLU A 67 18.39 -14.95 -8.13
CA GLU A 67 18.91 -16.33 -8.21
C GLU A 67 18.98 -17.07 -6.86
N ASN A 68 18.10 -16.76 -5.93
CA ASN A 68 18.01 -17.41 -4.63
C ASN A 68 16.65 -18.14 -4.47
N PRO A 69 16.54 -19.43 -4.85
CA PRO A 69 15.28 -20.16 -4.74
C PRO A 69 14.74 -20.27 -3.31
N ALA A 70 15.62 -20.34 -2.30
CA ALA A 70 15.20 -20.42 -0.90
C ALA A 70 14.48 -19.15 -0.42
N VAL A 71 14.91 -17.97 -0.89
CA VAL A 71 14.21 -16.71 -0.62
C VAL A 71 12.93 -16.61 -1.45
N LYS A 72 13.00 -16.97 -2.74
CA LYS A 72 11.85 -16.88 -3.65
C LYS A 72 10.70 -17.80 -3.24
N SER A 73 10.96 -18.95 -2.68
CA SER A 73 9.90 -19.87 -2.21
C SER A 73 9.07 -19.31 -1.04
N ARG A 74 9.55 -18.25 -0.37
CA ARG A 74 8.86 -17.56 0.71
C ARG A 74 7.99 -16.40 0.19
N ILE A 75 8.09 -16.05 -1.10
CA ILE A 75 7.43 -14.90 -1.71
C ILE A 75 6.32 -15.37 -2.64
N ALA A 76 5.10 -14.89 -2.42
CA ALA A 76 4.03 -14.96 -3.42
C ALA A 76 3.89 -13.60 -4.11
N TYR A 77 3.67 -13.62 -5.42
CA TYR A 77 3.56 -12.42 -6.23
C TYR A 77 2.31 -12.45 -7.10
N ILE A 78 1.52 -11.39 -7.02
CA ILE A 78 0.37 -11.16 -7.91
C ILE A 78 0.69 -9.92 -8.75
N PRO A 79 0.99 -10.08 -10.05
CA PRO A 79 1.23 -8.97 -10.96
C PRO A 79 -0.10 -8.29 -11.36
N ASP A 80 -0.04 -7.08 -11.86
CA ASP A 80 -1.20 -6.39 -12.43
C ASP A 80 -1.78 -7.15 -13.63
N ASP A 81 -0.92 -7.56 -14.58
CA ASP A 81 -1.30 -8.49 -15.65
C ASP A 81 -1.03 -9.93 -15.21
N ILE A 82 -2.10 -10.66 -14.94
CA ILE A 82 -2.02 -12.05 -14.46
C ILE A 82 -1.52 -12.97 -15.58
N PHE A 83 -0.36 -13.58 -15.34
CA PHE A 83 0.16 -14.63 -16.21
C PHE A 83 -0.52 -15.97 -15.88
N TYR A 84 -0.92 -16.69 -16.92
CA TYR A 84 -1.46 -18.04 -16.82
C TYR A 84 -1.14 -18.86 -18.09
N PHE A 85 -1.09 -20.17 -17.96
CA PHE A 85 -0.98 -21.06 -19.10
C PHE A 85 -2.29 -21.03 -19.93
N SER A 86 -2.18 -20.89 -21.23
CA SER A 86 -3.31 -20.55 -22.15
C SER A 86 -4.56 -21.41 -22.00
N ASN A 87 -4.42 -22.68 -21.64
CA ASN A 87 -5.54 -23.61 -21.49
C ASN A 87 -5.78 -24.06 -20.06
N ALA A 88 -4.95 -23.62 -19.12
CA ALA A 88 -5.04 -24.05 -17.72
C ALA A 88 -6.34 -23.56 -17.07
N THR A 89 -6.96 -24.44 -16.31
CA THR A 89 -8.03 -24.15 -15.38
C THR A 89 -7.46 -23.55 -14.09
N ILE A 90 -8.32 -23.00 -13.23
CA ILE A 90 -7.90 -22.54 -11.89
C ILE A 90 -7.26 -23.68 -11.12
N LYS A 91 -7.87 -24.89 -11.18
CA LYS A 91 -7.35 -26.09 -10.51
C LYS A 91 -5.96 -26.47 -11.02
N GLU A 92 -5.78 -26.58 -12.34
CA GLU A 92 -4.48 -26.94 -12.94
C GLU A 92 -3.40 -25.88 -12.60
N THR A 93 -3.79 -24.61 -12.54
CA THR A 93 -2.89 -23.55 -12.08
C THR A 93 -2.52 -23.74 -10.60
N ALA A 94 -3.48 -24.06 -9.73
CA ALA A 94 -3.22 -24.38 -8.34
C ALA A 94 -2.34 -25.63 -8.18
N ASP A 95 -2.59 -26.69 -8.98
CA ASP A 95 -1.79 -27.92 -9.00
C ASP A 95 -0.32 -27.63 -9.38
N PHE A 96 -0.10 -26.72 -10.33
CA PHE A 96 1.25 -26.26 -10.68
C PHE A 96 1.95 -25.57 -9.50
N TYR A 97 1.30 -24.61 -8.85
CA TYR A 97 1.87 -23.93 -7.68
C TYR A 97 2.10 -24.90 -6.52
N ARG A 98 1.20 -25.83 -6.26
CA ARG A 98 1.35 -26.92 -5.28
C ARG A 98 2.60 -27.75 -5.49
N SER A 99 3.00 -27.98 -6.75
CA SER A 99 4.21 -28.73 -7.05
C SER A 99 5.51 -27.96 -6.74
N ILE A 100 5.43 -26.64 -6.62
CA ILE A 100 6.58 -25.74 -6.39
C ILE A 100 6.65 -25.28 -4.93
N TYR A 101 5.50 -25.04 -4.31
CA TYR A 101 5.40 -24.51 -2.94
C TYR A 101 4.99 -25.64 -2.00
N PRO A 102 5.91 -26.14 -1.13
CA PRO A 102 5.63 -27.28 -0.26
C PRO A 102 4.56 -27.00 0.80
N ASP A 103 4.40 -25.75 1.19
CA ASP A 103 3.49 -25.31 2.24
C ASP A 103 2.07 -24.94 1.72
N PHE A 104 1.71 -25.39 0.51
CA PHE A 104 0.39 -25.17 -0.05
C PHE A 104 -0.71 -25.74 0.85
N ASP A 105 -1.61 -24.88 1.33
CA ASP A 105 -2.66 -25.23 2.28
C ASP A 105 -3.96 -25.64 1.56
N GLU A 106 -4.20 -26.96 1.50
CA GLU A 106 -5.37 -27.55 0.84
C GLU A 106 -6.70 -27.18 1.52
N GLU A 107 -6.70 -27.17 2.85
CA GLU A 107 -7.90 -26.81 3.62
C GLU A 107 -8.27 -25.36 3.37
N ARG A 108 -7.27 -24.48 3.39
CA ARG A 108 -7.44 -23.07 3.09
C ARG A 108 -7.89 -22.84 1.65
N PHE A 109 -7.29 -23.55 0.69
CA PHE A 109 -7.71 -23.49 -0.70
C PHE A 109 -9.19 -23.87 -0.86
N GLY A 110 -9.67 -24.89 -0.17
CA GLY A 110 -11.06 -25.28 -0.12
C GLY A 110 -11.97 -24.19 0.43
N LYS A 111 -11.63 -23.65 1.62
CA LYS A 111 -12.40 -22.57 2.30
C LYS A 111 -12.47 -21.30 1.44
N LEU A 112 -11.37 -20.89 0.83
CA LEU A 112 -11.32 -19.71 -0.03
C LEU A 112 -12.14 -19.91 -1.32
N GLY A 113 -12.25 -21.14 -1.84
CA GLY A 113 -13.14 -21.47 -2.95
C GLY A 113 -14.61 -21.13 -2.69
N GLU A 114 -15.07 -21.29 -1.45
CA GLU A 114 -16.44 -20.91 -1.04
C GLU A 114 -16.61 -19.38 -1.01
N ILE A 115 -15.56 -18.65 -0.70
CA ILE A 115 -15.56 -17.17 -0.66
C ILE A 115 -15.55 -16.60 -2.07
N PHE A 116 -14.60 -17.02 -2.91
CA PHE A 116 -14.46 -16.51 -4.27
C PHE A 116 -15.54 -17.02 -5.24
N ARG A 117 -16.16 -18.18 -4.96
CA ARG A 117 -17.25 -18.77 -5.73
C ARG A 117 -16.94 -18.92 -7.21
N LEU A 118 -15.69 -19.18 -7.56
CA LEU A 118 -15.26 -19.47 -8.90
C LEU A 118 -15.24 -20.99 -9.13
N ASP A 119 -15.71 -21.43 -10.28
CA ASP A 119 -15.60 -22.86 -10.67
C ASP A 119 -14.11 -23.19 -10.94
N PRO A 120 -13.46 -24.07 -10.14
CA PRO A 120 -12.06 -24.40 -10.29
C PRO A 120 -11.73 -25.11 -11.62
N LYS A 121 -12.74 -25.65 -12.32
CA LYS A 121 -12.58 -26.28 -13.64
C LYS A 121 -12.65 -25.28 -14.79
N ARG A 122 -12.98 -24.02 -14.51
CA ARG A 122 -13.04 -22.97 -15.53
C ARG A 122 -11.64 -22.54 -15.96
N GLN A 123 -11.44 -22.41 -17.27
CA GLN A 123 -10.16 -21.97 -17.83
C GLN A 123 -9.89 -20.50 -17.47
N MET A 124 -8.65 -20.20 -17.06
CA MET A 124 -8.22 -18.84 -16.68
C MET A 124 -8.52 -17.80 -17.76
N ARG A 125 -8.26 -18.11 -19.03
CA ARG A 125 -8.52 -17.21 -20.18
C ARG A 125 -10.01 -16.87 -20.40
N ARG A 126 -10.94 -17.65 -19.83
CA ARG A 126 -12.39 -17.43 -19.96
C ARG A 126 -12.96 -16.60 -18.79
N LEU A 127 -12.13 -16.24 -17.85
CA LEU A 127 -12.48 -15.37 -16.73
C LEU A 127 -12.38 -13.90 -17.17
N SER A 128 -13.22 -13.03 -16.61
CA SER A 128 -12.99 -11.59 -16.70
C SER A 128 -11.70 -11.20 -15.98
N LYS A 129 -11.12 -10.04 -16.26
CA LYS A 129 -9.90 -9.56 -15.57
C LYS A 129 -10.05 -9.60 -14.04
N GLY A 130 -11.18 -9.12 -13.50
CA GLY A 130 -11.47 -9.18 -12.07
C GLY A 130 -11.53 -10.61 -11.54
N MET A 131 -12.17 -11.55 -12.27
CA MET A 131 -12.18 -12.96 -11.87
C MET A 131 -10.80 -13.62 -11.97
N GLN A 132 -9.96 -13.21 -12.91
CA GLN A 132 -8.57 -13.67 -12.99
C GLN A 132 -7.77 -13.21 -11.77
N LYS A 133 -7.93 -11.94 -11.34
CA LYS A 133 -7.32 -11.43 -10.10
C LYS A 133 -7.82 -12.21 -8.88
N GLN A 134 -9.13 -12.48 -8.77
CA GLN A 134 -9.69 -13.31 -7.70
C GLN A 134 -9.07 -14.72 -7.66
N ALA A 135 -8.94 -15.37 -8.81
CA ALA A 135 -8.32 -16.69 -8.91
C ALA A 135 -6.83 -16.65 -8.52
N ALA A 136 -6.09 -15.60 -8.91
CA ALA A 136 -4.71 -15.39 -8.52
C ALA A 136 -4.57 -15.19 -7.01
N PHE A 137 -5.46 -14.39 -6.38
CA PHE A 137 -5.51 -14.25 -4.92
C PHE A 137 -5.81 -15.58 -4.24
N TRP A 138 -6.84 -16.30 -4.70
CA TRP A 138 -7.20 -17.60 -4.15
C TRP A 138 -5.99 -18.55 -4.09
N ILE A 139 -5.24 -18.64 -5.18
CA ILE A 139 -4.05 -19.49 -5.25
C ILE A 139 -2.94 -18.91 -4.35
N ALA A 140 -2.59 -17.63 -4.50
CA ALA A 140 -1.46 -17.02 -3.83
C ALA A 140 -1.55 -17.06 -2.30
N VAL A 141 -2.72 -16.78 -1.72
CA VAL A 141 -2.90 -16.83 -0.25
C VAL A 141 -2.98 -18.27 0.28
N SER A 142 -3.25 -19.26 -0.60
CA SER A 142 -3.18 -20.68 -0.24
C SER A 142 -1.75 -21.22 -0.19
N LEU A 143 -0.76 -20.46 -0.71
CA LEU A 143 0.66 -20.79 -0.60
C LEU A 143 1.21 -20.55 0.82
N ARG A 144 0.48 -19.87 1.71
CA ARG A 144 0.97 -19.45 3.03
C ARG A 144 2.30 -18.70 2.97
N PRO A 145 2.42 -17.67 2.12
CA PRO A 145 3.68 -16.99 1.93
C PRO A 145 4.07 -16.17 3.16
N GLU A 146 5.35 -16.08 3.46
CA GLU A 146 5.87 -15.14 4.45
C GLU A 146 5.84 -13.70 3.92
N ILE A 147 5.96 -13.54 2.60
CA ILE A 147 5.92 -12.24 1.92
C ILE A 147 4.93 -12.31 0.77
N LEU A 148 3.96 -11.39 0.76
CA LEU A 148 2.98 -11.24 -0.29
C LEU A 148 3.22 -9.91 -1.02
N VAL A 149 3.57 -10.00 -2.30
CA VAL A 149 3.84 -8.83 -3.16
C VAL A 149 2.69 -8.66 -4.15
N LEU A 150 2.10 -7.48 -4.19
CA LEU A 150 0.88 -7.18 -4.93
C LEU A 150 1.09 -5.94 -5.82
N ASP A 151 0.96 -6.10 -7.13
CA ASP A 151 1.07 -4.99 -8.08
C ASP A 151 -0.33 -4.60 -8.59
N GLU A 152 -0.82 -3.41 -8.17
CA GLU A 152 -2.17 -2.87 -8.48
C GLU A 152 -3.29 -3.91 -8.24
N PRO A 153 -3.38 -4.55 -7.06
CA PRO A 153 -4.15 -5.78 -6.85
C PRO A 153 -5.66 -5.60 -6.92
N VAL A 154 -6.15 -4.43 -6.55
CA VAL A 154 -7.60 -4.16 -6.43
C VAL A 154 -8.17 -3.39 -7.61
N ASP A 155 -7.33 -3.02 -8.57
CA ASP A 155 -7.78 -2.35 -9.79
C ASP A 155 -8.69 -3.26 -10.62
N GLY A 156 -9.84 -2.71 -11.04
CA GLY A 156 -10.86 -3.44 -11.78
C GLY A 156 -11.71 -4.43 -10.97
N LEU A 157 -11.59 -4.46 -9.64
CA LEU A 157 -12.46 -5.22 -8.74
C LEU A 157 -13.65 -4.38 -8.25
N ASP A 158 -14.79 -5.03 -8.06
CA ASP A 158 -15.93 -4.40 -7.42
C ASP A 158 -15.66 -4.15 -5.92
N PRO A 159 -16.37 -3.18 -5.29
CA PRO A 159 -16.11 -2.80 -3.89
C PRO A 159 -16.29 -3.93 -2.88
N VAL A 160 -17.18 -4.89 -3.13
CA VAL A 160 -17.42 -6.02 -2.21
C VAL A 160 -16.24 -6.96 -2.24
N MET A 161 -15.78 -7.33 -3.43
CA MET A 161 -14.64 -8.21 -3.61
C MET A 161 -13.35 -7.56 -3.09
N ARG A 162 -13.16 -6.25 -3.32
CA ARG A 162 -12.03 -5.50 -2.77
C ARG A 162 -11.96 -5.63 -1.25
N ARG A 163 -13.08 -5.42 -0.53
CA ARG A 163 -13.13 -5.58 0.93
C ARG A 163 -12.83 -7.01 1.38
N GLN A 164 -13.33 -8.00 0.67
CA GLN A 164 -13.06 -9.41 0.99
C GLN A 164 -11.57 -9.74 0.87
N ILE A 165 -10.93 -9.30 -0.21
CA ILE A 165 -9.49 -9.49 -0.41
C ILE A 165 -8.69 -8.83 0.71
N TRP A 166 -8.97 -7.57 1.04
CA TRP A 166 -8.31 -6.88 2.14
C TRP A 166 -8.52 -7.58 3.47
N SER A 167 -9.73 -8.06 3.76
CA SER A 167 -10.01 -8.82 4.98
C SER A 167 -9.16 -10.10 5.08
N ILE A 168 -8.97 -10.83 3.98
CA ILE A 168 -8.13 -12.03 3.93
C ILE A 168 -6.67 -11.67 4.17
N ILE A 169 -6.16 -10.61 3.51
CA ILE A 169 -4.79 -10.15 3.67
C ILE A 169 -4.52 -9.70 5.11
N MET A 170 -5.42 -8.91 5.69
CA MET A 170 -5.27 -8.42 7.07
C MET A 170 -5.31 -9.57 8.10
N ALA A 171 -6.12 -10.60 7.85
CA ALA A 171 -6.11 -11.82 8.67
C ALA A 171 -4.75 -12.53 8.59
N ASP A 172 -4.14 -12.63 7.40
CA ASP A 172 -2.82 -13.24 7.23
C ASP A 172 -1.71 -12.44 7.92
N VAL A 173 -1.78 -11.12 7.86
CA VAL A 173 -0.84 -10.25 8.59
C VAL A 173 -0.98 -10.46 10.10
N ALA A 174 -2.21 -10.46 10.62
CA ALA A 174 -2.47 -10.56 12.06
C ALA A 174 -2.17 -11.95 12.64
N GLU A 175 -2.51 -13.01 11.91
CA GLU A 175 -2.42 -14.39 12.42
C GLU A 175 -1.06 -15.05 12.09
N ASN A 176 -0.50 -14.74 10.92
CA ASN A 176 0.70 -15.42 10.42
C ASN A 176 1.94 -14.50 10.38
N GLY A 177 1.80 -13.21 10.66
CA GLY A 177 2.90 -12.25 10.52
C GLY A 177 3.34 -12.02 9.08
N THR A 178 2.47 -12.26 8.10
CA THR A 178 2.78 -12.08 6.68
C THR A 178 3.17 -10.64 6.40
N THR A 179 4.28 -10.44 5.72
CA THR A 179 4.72 -9.12 5.26
C THR A 179 4.10 -8.83 3.90
N VAL A 180 3.40 -7.71 3.75
CA VAL A 180 2.70 -7.35 2.51
C VAL A 180 3.30 -6.10 1.91
N LEU A 181 3.68 -6.16 0.63
CA LEU A 181 4.00 -5.00 -0.18
C LEU A 181 2.93 -4.84 -1.26
N VAL A 182 2.25 -3.72 -1.26
CA VAL A 182 1.21 -3.43 -2.25
C VAL A 182 1.53 -2.14 -2.99
N SER A 183 1.51 -2.18 -4.33
CA SER A 183 1.57 -0.96 -5.13
C SER A 183 0.17 -0.45 -5.48
N SER A 184 0.02 0.87 -5.51
CA SER A 184 -1.16 1.55 -6.06
C SER A 184 -0.78 2.91 -6.66
N HIS A 185 -1.54 3.35 -7.63
CA HIS A 185 -1.49 4.74 -8.10
C HIS A 185 -2.50 5.63 -7.34
N ASN A 186 -3.30 5.06 -6.44
CA ASN A 186 -4.34 5.73 -5.67
C ASN A 186 -4.13 5.52 -4.16
N LEU A 187 -3.80 6.61 -3.47
CA LEU A 187 -3.52 6.59 -2.04
C LEU A 187 -4.74 6.17 -1.19
N ARG A 188 -5.96 6.54 -1.63
CA ARG A 188 -7.21 6.19 -0.92
C ARG A 188 -7.45 4.71 -0.80
N GLU A 189 -6.96 3.93 -1.77
CA GLU A 189 -7.14 2.46 -1.75
C GLU A 189 -6.35 1.78 -0.63
N LEU A 190 -5.32 2.45 -0.13
CA LEU A 190 -4.38 1.95 0.85
C LEU A 190 -4.60 2.51 2.26
N GLU A 191 -5.42 3.56 2.38
CA GLU A 191 -5.62 4.32 3.61
C GLU A 191 -6.07 3.46 4.80
N ASP A 192 -6.97 2.52 4.56
CA ASP A 192 -7.55 1.68 5.62
C ASP A 192 -6.76 0.40 5.89
N VAL A 193 -5.70 0.11 5.12
CA VAL A 193 -5.04 -1.20 5.14
C VAL A 193 -3.54 -1.15 5.38
N CYS A 194 -2.88 -0.04 5.03
CA CYS A 194 -1.43 0.10 5.22
C CYS A 194 -1.09 0.63 6.60
N ASP A 195 0.04 0.18 7.14
CA ASP A 195 0.68 0.74 8.32
C ASP A 195 1.94 1.55 7.96
N HIS A 196 2.50 1.35 6.77
CA HIS A 196 3.62 2.09 6.21
C HIS A 196 3.33 2.51 4.77
N VAL A 197 3.81 3.68 4.38
CA VAL A 197 3.65 4.19 3.02
C VAL A 197 4.96 4.76 2.50
N GLY A 198 5.32 4.35 1.27
CA GLY A 198 6.37 4.93 0.47
C GLY A 198 5.81 5.65 -0.77
N ILE A 199 6.13 6.92 -0.97
CA ILE A 199 5.77 7.65 -2.18
C ILE A 199 6.94 7.61 -3.15
N MET A 200 6.66 7.06 -4.32
CA MET A 200 7.66 6.86 -5.37
C MET A 200 7.42 7.76 -6.57
N ASN A 201 8.47 8.42 -7.05
CA ASN A 201 8.44 9.18 -8.30
C ASN A 201 9.79 9.08 -9.02
N ARG A 202 9.76 8.96 -10.34
CA ARG A 202 10.95 8.93 -11.22
C ARG A 202 12.07 8.00 -10.72
N GLY A 203 11.68 6.80 -10.27
CA GLY A 203 12.60 5.77 -9.81
C GLY A 203 13.21 6.00 -8.42
N ARG A 204 12.67 6.92 -7.61
CA ARG A 204 13.12 7.24 -6.25
C ARG A 204 11.99 7.19 -5.26
N ILE A 205 12.29 6.84 -4.02
CA ILE A 205 11.38 7.09 -2.90
C ILE A 205 11.58 8.55 -2.47
N LEU A 206 10.50 9.32 -2.53
CA LEU A 206 10.49 10.71 -2.07
C LEU A 206 10.26 10.78 -0.56
N ILE A 207 9.39 9.90 -0.06
CA ILE A 207 8.93 9.86 1.31
C ILE A 207 8.69 8.41 1.69
N GLU A 208 9.11 8.06 2.90
CA GLU A 208 8.84 6.77 3.54
C GLU A 208 8.52 7.02 5.01
N ARG A 209 7.32 6.65 5.48
CA ARG A 209 6.85 6.88 6.85
C ARG A 209 5.87 5.80 7.29
N SER A 210 5.81 5.56 8.60
CA SER A 210 4.68 4.87 9.20
C SER A 210 3.45 5.78 9.27
N LEU A 211 2.25 5.20 9.20
CA LEU A 211 1.02 5.97 9.36
C LEU A 211 0.88 6.59 10.75
N SER A 212 1.38 5.91 11.77
CA SER A 212 1.39 6.43 13.15
C SER A 212 2.25 7.69 13.30
N GLU A 213 3.41 7.75 12.63
CA GLU A 213 4.25 8.97 12.59
C GLU A 213 3.55 10.11 11.85
N LEU A 214 2.87 9.80 10.74
CA LEU A 214 2.16 10.78 9.94
C LEU A 214 0.94 11.36 10.66
N GLN A 215 0.17 10.53 11.35
CA GLN A 215 -1.03 10.94 12.08
C GLN A 215 -0.73 11.71 13.37
N GLY A 216 0.47 11.54 13.96
CA GLY A 216 0.85 12.21 15.20
C GLY A 216 1.24 13.68 15.03
N ASN A 217 1.54 14.14 13.83
CA ASN A 217 2.12 15.46 13.60
C ASN A 217 1.13 16.51 13.08
N VAL A 218 -0.05 16.10 12.65
CA VAL A 218 -1.06 16.99 12.06
C VAL A 218 -2.44 16.60 12.55
N SER A 219 -3.22 17.59 12.96
CA SER A 219 -4.60 17.41 13.43
C SER A 219 -5.58 18.18 12.56
N LYS A 220 -6.70 17.55 12.20
CA LYS A 220 -7.82 18.18 11.52
C LYS A 220 -8.95 18.42 12.51
N VAL A 221 -9.33 19.67 12.69
CA VAL A 221 -10.36 20.07 13.65
C VAL A 221 -11.43 20.88 12.95
N GLN A 222 -12.69 20.50 13.20
CA GLN A 222 -13.85 21.31 12.86
C GLN A 222 -14.33 22.06 14.11
N LEU A 223 -14.51 23.35 13.98
CA LEU A 223 -14.99 24.18 15.10
C LEU A 223 -15.98 25.23 14.64
N ALA A 224 -16.85 25.62 15.56
CA ALA A 224 -17.72 26.76 15.41
C ALA A 224 -17.39 27.80 16.49
N LEU A 225 -17.09 29.04 16.07
CA LEU A 225 -16.84 30.13 16.99
C LEU A 225 -18.15 30.96 17.25
N PRO A 226 -18.28 31.55 18.45
CA PRO A 226 -19.35 32.54 18.69
C PRO A 226 -19.19 33.78 17.77
N ASP A 227 -20.21 34.60 17.70
CA ASP A 227 -20.15 35.82 16.89
C ASP A 227 -19.01 36.73 17.35
N GLY A 228 -18.16 37.12 16.41
CA GLY A 228 -16.97 37.92 16.70
C GLY A 228 -15.79 37.10 17.31
N GLY A 229 -15.93 35.78 17.49
CA GLY A 229 -14.86 34.93 18.03
C GLY A 229 -13.65 34.87 17.10
N VAL A 230 -12.48 34.96 17.69
CA VAL A 230 -11.19 34.89 16.98
C VAL A 230 -10.48 33.61 17.36
N LEU A 231 -9.72 32.99 16.42
CA LEU A 231 -8.90 31.87 16.70
C LEU A 231 -7.76 32.27 17.69
N PRO A 232 -7.41 31.39 18.64
CA PRO A 232 -6.35 31.69 19.59
C PRO A 232 -4.99 31.74 18.86
N GLU A 233 -4.11 32.57 19.39
CA GLU A 233 -2.70 32.61 18.93
C GLU A 233 -1.96 31.33 19.35
N GLY A 234 -0.91 30.99 18.61
CA GLY A 234 -0.04 29.85 18.90
C GLY A 234 -0.40 28.55 18.16
N LEU A 235 -1.37 28.58 17.25
CA LEU A 235 -1.67 27.48 16.34
C LEU A 235 -0.84 27.59 15.06
N ASP A 236 -0.10 26.55 14.71
CA ASP A 236 0.55 26.43 13.38
C ASP A 236 -0.47 25.89 12.36
N ILE A 237 -1.28 26.83 11.82
CA ILE A 237 -2.37 26.50 10.89
C ILE A 237 -1.79 26.29 9.50
N LEU A 238 -1.79 25.04 9.04
CA LEU A 238 -1.36 24.62 7.68
C LEU A 238 -2.43 24.94 6.63
N HIS A 239 -3.72 24.79 7.01
CA HIS A 239 -4.84 25.09 6.12
C HIS A 239 -6.08 25.50 6.94
N GLN A 240 -6.85 26.43 6.38
CA GLN A 240 -8.14 26.84 6.92
C GLN A 240 -9.16 26.90 5.81
N SER A 241 -10.31 26.27 6.04
CA SER A 241 -11.49 26.33 5.18
C SER A 241 -12.75 26.48 6.04
N GLY A 242 -13.88 26.71 5.42
CA GLY A 242 -15.18 26.77 6.10
C GLY A 242 -16.08 27.87 5.61
N THR A 243 -17.35 27.80 6.00
CA THR A 243 -18.38 28.75 5.61
C THR A 243 -19.09 29.30 6.87
N GLY A 244 -19.15 30.61 7.00
CA GLY A 244 -19.80 31.27 8.14
C GLY A 244 -19.08 31.00 9.46
N ARG A 245 -19.83 30.46 10.45
CA ARG A 245 -19.26 30.12 11.79
C ARG A 245 -18.50 28.83 11.85
N LEU A 246 -18.74 27.90 10.93
CA LEU A 246 -18.05 26.59 10.90
C LEU A 246 -16.75 26.75 10.15
N LYS A 247 -15.65 26.41 10.83
CA LYS A 247 -14.29 26.40 10.28
C LYS A 247 -13.73 25.00 10.38
N THR A 248 -12.99 24.59 9.35
CA THR A 248 -12.15 23.40 9.37
C THR A 248 -10.70 23.87 9.34
N LEU A 249 -9.92 23.46 10.33
CA LEU A 249 -8.51 23.77 10.46
C LEU A 249 -7.71 22.49 10.29
N ILE A 250 -6.59 22.59 9.60
CA ILE A 250 -5.52 21.59 9.62
C ILE A 250 -4.34 22.27 10.31
N VAL A 251 -3.93 21.71 11.43
CA VAL A 251 -2.98 22.33 12.37
C VAL A 251 -1.83 21.37 12.60
N ARG A 252 -0.61 21.87 12.59
CA ARG A 252 0.55 21.08 13.00
C ARG A 252 0.55 20.93 14.51
N GLY A 253 0.67 19.70 14.97
CA GLY A 253 0.67 19.31 16.37
C GLY A 253 -0.25 18.15 16.66
N ASP A 254 -0.04 17.54 17.82
CA ASP A 254 -0.90 16.48 18.29
C ASP A 254 -2.30 17.01 18.67
N THR A 255 -3.26 16.11 18.60
CA THR A 255 -4.69 16.44 18.79
C THR A 255 -4.98 17.02 20.18
N GLU A 256 -4.27 16.58 21.23
CA GLU A 256 -4.50 17.01 22.61
C GLU A 256 -4.08 18.46 22.81
N SER A 257 -2.87 18.81 22.42
CA SER A 257 -2.32 20.18 22.47
C SER A 257 -3.14 21.17 21.63
N VAL A 258 -3.57 20.73 20.44
CA VAL A 258 -4.40 21.54 19.54
C VAL A 258 -5.77 21.82 20.16
N ASN A 259 -6.42 20.81 20.73
CA ASN A 259 -7.72 20.97 21.39
C ASN A 259 -7.63 21.83 22.66
N GLU A 260 -6.58 21.70 23.46
CA GLU A 260 -6.34 22.58 24.61
C GLU A 260 -6.25 24.04 24.19
N THR A 261 -5.48 24.32 23.13
CA THR A 261 -5.32 25.69 22.62
C THR A 261 -6.63 26.25 22.07
N LEU A 262 -7.36 25.45 21.30
CA LEU A 262 -8.68 25.84 20.75
C LEU A 262 -9.72 26.10 21.84
N SER A 263 -9.66 25.39 22.96
CA SER A 263 -10.59 25.56 24.08
C SER A 263 -10.53 26.97 24.70
N ARG A 264 -9.40 27.67 24.57
CA ARG A 264 -9.23 29.05 25.05
C ARG A 264 -10.10 30.06 24.31
N ALA A 265 -10.53 29.74 23.09
CA ALA A 265 -11.45 30.57 22.32
C ALA A 265 -12.94 30.39 22.68
N ASN A 266 -13.25 29.54 23.66
CA ASN A 266 -14.62 29.17 24.05
C ASN A 266 -15.50 28.80 22.83
N PRO A 267 -15.10 27.88 21.99
CA PRO A 267 -15.86 27.53 20.79
C PRO A 267 -17.22 26.94 21.15
N LEU A 268 -18.24 27.21 20.33
CA LEU A 268 -19.56 26.60 20.47
C LEU A 268 -19.55 25.10 20.21
N PHE A 269 -18.59 24.67 19.40
CA PHE A 269 -18.40 23.28 18.99
C PHE A 269 -16.95 23.06 18.58
N VAL A 270 -16.36 21.94 18.97
CA VAL A 270 -15.06 21.42 18.50
C VAL A 270 -15.18 19.93 18.28
N ALA A 271 -14.74 19.44 17.14
CA ALA A 271 -14.60 18.02 16.86
C ALA A 271 -13.32 17.76 16.09
N THR A 272 -12.56 16.77 16.52
CA THR A 272 -11.45 16.23 15.75
C THR A 272 -12.00 15.32 14.66
N VAL A 273 -11.52 15.49 13.44
CA VAL A 273 -11.90 14.69 12.26
C VAL A 273 -10.67 13.95 11.77
N PRO A 274 -10.76 12.67 11.41
CA PRO A 274 -9.63 11.97 10.82
C PRO A 274 -9.12 12.68 9.57
N LEU A 275 -7.79 12.78 9.45
CA LEU A 275 -7.15 13.23 8.22
C LEU A 275 -7.10 12.06 7.25
N THR A 276 -7.40 12.30 5.99
CA THR A 276 -7.10 11.34 4.94
C THR A 276 -5.59 11.30 4.69
N LEU A 277 -5.08 10.17 4.18
CA LEU A 277 -3.67 10.08 3.78
C LEU A 277 -3.30 11.17 2.77
N GLU A 278 -4.18 11.48 1.83
CA GLU A 278 -3.97 12.58 0.88
C GLU A 278 -3.79 13.92 1.58
N GLU A 279 -4.65 14.24 2.55
CA GLU A 279 -4.54 15.48 3.33
C GLU A 279 -3.23 15.51 4.12
N ILE A 280 -2.87 14.42 4.78
CA ILE A 280 -1.62 14.33 5.53
C ILE A 280 -0.43 14.64 4.60
N PHE A 281 -0.36 13.98 3.45
CA PHE A 281 0.72 14.20 2.49
C PHE A 281 0.73 15.62 1.91
N ILE A 282 -0.43 16.19 1.60
CA ILE A 282 -0.53 17.56 1.09
C ILE A 282 -0.03 18.56 2.13
N TYR A 283 -0.44 18.43 3.39
CA TYR A 283 -0.22 19.44 4.40
C TYR A 283 1.06 19.27 5.20
N GLU A 284 1.49 18.06 5.47
CA GLU A 284 2.77 17.83 6.14
C GLU A 284 3.97 18.03 5.20
N LEU A 285 3.80 17.69 3.94
CA LEU A 285 4.88 17.61 2.97
C LEU A 285 4.76 18.63 1.83
N GLY A 286 3.58 19.14 1.55
CA GLY A 286 3.30 20.12 0.49
C GLY A 286 3.95 21.48 0.72
N GLY A 287 4.40 21.78 1.95
CA GLY A 287 5.24 22.95 2.24
C GLY A 287 6.70 22.79 1.79
N ALA A 288 7.17 21.55 1.56
CA ALA A 288 8.57 21.27 1.25
C ALA A 288 8.81 20.78 -0.20
N ASN A 289 7.78 20.21 -0.90
CA ASN A 289 7.99 19.65 -2.22
C ASN A 289 6.73 19.74 -3.10
N TYR A 290 6.72 20.64 -4.06
CA TYR A 290 5.70 20.76 -5.12
C TYR A 290 5.48 19.44 -5.89
N GLU A 291 6.52 18.60 -6.01
CA GLU A 291 6.46 17.31 -6.72
C GLU A 291 5.48 16.32 -6.10
N VAL A 292 5.28 16.36 -4.80
CA VAL A 292 4.36 15.46 -4.08
C VAL A 292 2.90 15.82 -4.34
N LYS A 293 2.60 17.12 -4.43
CA LYS A 293 1.24 17.59 -4.66
C LYS A 293 0.70 17.18 -6.04
N ASP A 294 1.55 17.21 -7.06
CA ASP A 294 1.21 16.80 -8.44
C ASP A 294 1.06 15.27 -8.59
N ILE A 295 1.49 14.50 -7.59
CA ILE A 295 1.38 13.03 -7.59
C ILE A 295 0.07 12.57 -6.92
N ILE A 296 -0.42 13.35 -5.95
CA ILE A 296 -1.54 12.99 -5.08
C ILE A 296 -2.87 13.54 -5.62
N LEU A 297 -2.87 14.65 -6.32
CA LEU A 297 -4.03 15.29 -6.95
C LEU A 297 -4.19 14.90 -8.42
#